data_085d0f7dc633b6d83e1ad8c374f80ed0
#
_entry.id   085d0f7dc633b6d83e1ad8c374f80ed0
#
_cell.length_a   1.000
_cell.length_b   1.000
_cell.length_c   1.000
_cell.angle_alpha   90.00
_cell.angle_beta   90.00
_cell.angle_gamma   90.00
#
_symmetry.space_group_name_H-M   'P 1'
#
loop_
_entity.id
_entity.type
_entity.pdbx_description
1 polymer ?
#
loop_
_entity_poly.entity_id
_entity_poly.type
_entity_poly.pdbx_seq_one_letter_code
_entity_poly.pdbx_strand_id
1 'polypeptide(L)'
;MDLCNPKEIKALLGRHGFRFSKQMGQNFLIQEWVPRQTAEASGAAPGVGVLEIGPGIGPLTAQLARRGEKVVSVELDRTLLPILAETLSDYDNVEIVPGDILKTDIAALCRERMPGLPVVACANLPYNITTPVITALLQAQCFQAVTVMI
;
A
#
# COMPACT_ATOMS: atom_id res chain seq x y z
N MET A 1 5.40 -16.13 -1.30
CA MET A 1 4.57 -15.90 -2.51
C MET A 1 5.12 -14.73 -3.30
N ASP A 2 5.31 -14.91 -4.58
CA ASP A 2 5.79 -13.84 -5.47
C ASP A 2 4.58 -13.08 -6.04
N LEU A 3 4.32 -11.90 -5.51
CA LEU A 3 3.19 -11.04 -5.90
C LEU A 3 3.41 -10.31 -7.23
N CYS A 4 4.54 -10.57 -7.90
CA CYS A 4 4.82 -10.06 -9.24
C CYS A 4 4.78 -11.17 -10.30
N ASN A 5 4.54 -12.42 -9.90
CA ASN A 5 4.47 -13.56 -10.80
C ASN A 5 3.02 -13.74 -11.27
N PRO A 6 2.73 -13.65 -12.59
CA PRO A 6 1.37 -13.76 -13.10
C PRO A 6 0.65 -15.05 -12.71
N LYS A 7 1.35 -16.18 -12.68
CA LYS A 7 0.76 -17.47 -12.32
C LYS A 7 0.35 -17.52 -10.86
N GLU A 8 1.18 -16.99 -9.98
CA GLU A 8 0.88 -16.92 -8.55
C GLU A 8 -0.24 -15.94 -8.25
N ILE A 9 -0.28 -14.79 -8.94
CA ILE A 9 -1.38 -13.83 -8.84
C ILE A 9 -2.69 -14.46 -9.28
N LYS A 10 -2.70 -15.16 -10.41
CA LYS A 10 -3.89 -15.84 -10.92
C LYS A 10 -4.40 -16.89 -9.93
N ALA A 11 -3.51 -17.69 -9.37
CA ALA A 11 -3.87 -18.71 -8.37
C ALA A 11 -4.42 -18.05 -7.10
N LEU A 12 -3.80 -16.99 -6.63
CA LEU A 12 -4.24 -16.22 -5.46
C LEU A 12 -5.65 -15.66 -5.66
N LEU A 13 -5.88 -14.98 -6.77
CA LEU A 13 -7.18 -14.39 -7.07
C LEU A 13 -8.25 -15.47 -7.23
N GLY A 14 -7.91 -16.59 -7.86
CA GLY A 14 -8.81 -17.74 -8.00
C GLY A 14 -9.25 -18.33 -6.68
N ARG A 15 -8.33 -18.47 -5.72
CA ARG A 15 -8.64 -18.96 -4.37
C ARG A 15 -9.63 -18.05 -3.62
N HIS A 16 -9.62 -16.76 -3.93
CA HIS A 16 -10.52 -15.78 -3.32
C HIS A 16 -11.78 -15.48 -4.15
N GLY A 17 -12.06 -16.30 -5.16
CA GLY A 17 -13.27 -16.18 -5.96
C GLY A 17 -13.25 -15.13 -7.05
N PHE A 18 -12.09 -14.55 -7.36
CA PHE A 18 -11.95 -13.60 -8.45
C PHE A 18 -11.72 -14.32 -9.77
N ARG A 19 -12.39 -13.87 -10.83
CA ARG A 19 -12.06 -14.31 -12.19
C ARG A 19 -10.88 -13.49 -12.70
N PHE A 20 -9.82 -14.18 -13.11
CA PHE A 20 -8.68 -13.52 -13.71
C PHE A 20 -9.08 -13.03 -15.12
N SER A 21 -9.14 -11.71 -15.29
CA SER A 21 -9.37 -11.06 -16.58
C SER A 21 -8.09 -10.33 -17.02
N LYS A 22 -8.04 -9.98 -18.30
CA LYS A 22 -6.94 -9.17 -18.84
C LYS A 22 -6.81 -7.85 -18.09
N GLN A 23 -7.93 -7.22 -17.76
CA GLN A 23 -7.95 -5.96 -17.02
C GLN A 23 -7.42 -6.14 -15.60
N MET A 24 -7.80 -7.22 -14.91
CA MET A 24 -7.23 -7.53 -13.59
C MET A 24 -5.73 -7.78 -13.66
N GLY A 25 -5.27 -8.49 -14.67
CA GLY A 25 -3.85 -8.70 -14.90
C GLY A 25 -3.09 -7.39 -15.07
N GLN A 26 -3.67 -6.44 -15.80
CA GLN A 26 -3.08 -5.11 -15.96
C GLN A 26 -3.07 -4.31 -14.66
N ASN A 27 -4.11 -4.45 -13.83
CA ASN A 27 -4.22 -3.71 -12.56
C ASN A 27 -3.26 -4.23 -11.49
N PHE A 28 -3.02 -5.55 -11.45
CA PHE A 28 -2.23 -6.17 -10.39
C PHE A 28 -0.84 -6.62 -10.84
N LEU A 29 -0.61 -6.73 -12.14
CA LEU A 29 0.70 -7.14 -12.66
C LEU A 29 1.66 -5.96 -12.61
N ILE A 30 2.75 -6.12 -11.85
CA ILE A 30 3.77 -5.11 -11.69
C ILE A 30 5.15 -5.78 -11.82
N GLN A 31 6.10 -5.08 -12.41
CA GLN A 31 7.49 -5.57 -12.48
C GLN A 31 8.09 -5.63 -11.07
N GLU A 32 8.81 -6.69 -10.76
CA GLU A 32 9.36 -6.93 -9.42
C GLU A 32 10.22 -5.77 -8.90
N TRP A 33 10.99 -5.15 -9.77
CA TRP A 33 11.87 -4.05 -9.37
C TRP A 33 11.12 -2.78 -8.96
N VAL A 34 9.87 -2.58 -9.43
CA VAL A 34 9.10 -1.36 -9.19
C VAL A 34 8.74 -1.20 -7.71
N PRO A 35 8.09 -2.18 -7.04
CA PRO A 35 7.80 -2.03 -5.61
C PRO A 35 9.06 -1.91 -4.77
N ARG A 36 10.14 -2.61 -5.13
CA ARG A 36 11.40 -2.52 -4.41
C ARG A 36 12.01 -1.12 -4.51
N GLN A 37 12.13 -0.57 -5.71
CA GLN A 37 12.68 0.77 -5.89
C GLN A 37 11.80 1.86 -5.30
N THR A 38 10.48 1.69 -5.40
CA THR A 38 9.54 2.62 -4.78
C THR A 38 9.73 2.65 -3.26
N ALA A 39 9.85 1.50 -2.64
CA ALA A 39 10.10 1.41 -1.20
C ALA A 39 11.46 2.01 -0.82
N GLU A 40 12.51 1.75 -1.60
CA GLU A 40 13.84 2.34 -1.39
C GLU A 40 13.79 3.87 -1.46
N ALA A 41 13.04 4.42 -2.40
CA ALA A 41 12.91 5.88 -2.58
C ALA A 41 12.04 6.54 -1.53
N SER A 42 11.18 5.80 -0.85
CA SER A 42 10.14 6.34 0.04
C SER A 42 10.69 6.95 1.34
N GLY A 43 11.88 6.57 1.75
CA GLY A 43 12.42 6.94 3.06
C GLY A 43 12.04 5.97 4.18
N ALA A 44 11.37 4.86 3.85
CA ALA A 44 11.06 3.81 4.84
C ALA A 44 12.36 3.26 5.43
N ALA A 45 12.44 3.22 6.75
CA ALA A 45 13.63 2.80 7.48
C ALA A 45 13.22 2.40 8.90
N PRO A 46 14.08 1.71 9.66
CA PRO A 46 13.82 1.47 11.07
C PRO A 46 13.53 2.79 11.81
N GLY A 47 12.51 2.81 12.63
CA GLY A 47 12.06 4.01 13.34
C GLY A 47 11.18 4.95 12.53
N VAL A 48 10.86 4.62 11.27
CA VAL A 48 10.00 5.43 10.39
C VAL A 48 8.70 4.67 10.11
N GLY A 49 7.57 5.33 10.34
CA GLY A 49 6.25 4.81 9.95
C GLY A 49 5.95 5.13 8.50
N VAL A 50 5.17 4.28 7.86
CA VAL A 50 4.76 4.45 6.46
C VAL A 50 3.25 4.40 6.36
N LEU A 51 2.66 5.44 5.75
CA LEU A 51 1.27 5.39 5.31
C LEU A 51 1.26 5.02 3.82
N GLU A 52 0.65 3.89 3.50
CA GLU A 52 0.46 3.47 2.11
C GLU A 52 -0.99 3.63 1.69
N ILE A 53 -1.21 4.11 0.47
CA ILE A 53 -2.54 4.22 -0.10
C ILE A 53 -2.65 3.27 -1.28
N GLY A 54 -3.70 2.42 -1.26
CA GLY A 54 -3.99 1.51 -2.35
C GLY A 54 -3.02 0.32 -2.44
N PRO A 55 -2.92 -0.52 -1.40
CA PRO A 55 -1.99 -1.65 -1.40
C PRO A 55 -2.28 -2.71 -2.48
N GLY A 56 -3.51 -2.76 -3.01
CA GLY A 56 -3.89 -3.78 -3.97
C GLY A 56 -3.80 -5.17 -3.38
N ILE A 57 -2.94 -6.01 -3.91
CA ILE A 57 -2.66 -7.35 -3.37
C ILE A 57 -1.41 -7.41 -2.49
N GLY A 58 -0.72 -6.29 -2.29
CA GLY A 58 0.33 -6.13 -1.30
C GLY A 58 1.79 -6.16 -1.72
N PRO A 59 2.16 -6.05 -3.03
CA PRO A 59 3.57 -6.15 -3.41
C PRO A 59 4.42 -5.00 -2.87
N LEU A 60 3.93 -3.77 -2.93
CA LEU A 60 4.62 -2.63 -2.34
C LEU A 60 4.57 -2.69 -0.82
N THR A 61 3.44 -3.06 -0.24
CA THR A 61 3.27 -3.19 1.20
C THR A 61 4.33 -4.11 1.81
N ALA A 62 4.59 -5.26 1.20
CA ALA A 62 5.60 -6.20 1.65
C ALA A 62 7.00 -5.58 1.65
N GLN A 63 7.34 -4.82 0.62
CA GLN A 63 8.63 -4.14 0.52
C GLN A 63 8.76 -3.04 1.59
N LEU A 64 7.68 -2.29 1.83
CA LEU A 64 7.66 -1.26 2.88
C LEU A 64 7.78 -1.89 4.28
N ALA A 65 7.11 -3.01 4.51
CA ALA A 65 7.15 -3.72 5.78
C ALA A 65 8.56 -4.22 6.14
N ARG A 66 9.33 -4.61 5.14
CA ARG A 66 10.72 -5.06 5.34
C ARG A 66 11.66 -3.92 5.73
N ARG A 67 11.30 -2.67 5.43
CA ARG A 67 12.16 -1.50 5.63
C ARG A 67 11.71 -0.59 6.75
N GLY A 68 10.39 -0.40 6.89
CA GLY A 68 9.82 0.53 7.86
C GLY A 68 9.58 -0.08 9.23
N GLU A 69 9.39 0.78 10.21
CA GLU A 69 9.04 0.36 11.58
C GLU A 69 7.61 -0.18 11.62
N LYS A 70 6.68 0.54 10.99
CA LYS A 70 5.28 0.14 10.88
C LYS A 70 4.71 0.65 9.56
N VAL A 71 3.85 -0.15 8.94
CA VAL A 71 3.12 0.22 7.73
C VAL A 71 1.63 0.20 8.02
N VAL A 72 0.97 1.32 7.74
CA VAL A 72 -0.48 1.44 7.78
C VAL A 72 -0.94 1.66 6.35
N SER A 73 -1.75 0.75 5.83
CA SER A 73 -2.21 0.79 4.44
C SER A 73 -3.71 0.99 4.40
N VAL A 74 -4.16 1.98 3.64
CA VAL A 74 -5.58 2.30 3.49
C VAL A 74 -6.08 1.72 2.17
N GLU A 75 -7.08 0.83 2.23
CA GLU A 75 -7.66 0.15 1.09
C GLU A 75 -9.15 0.43 0.98
N LEU A 76 -9.57 0.96 -0.15
CA LEU A 76 -10.97 1.28 -0.44
C LEU A 76 -11.77 0.03 -0.80
N ASP A 77 -11.19 -0.91 -1.54
CA ASP A 77 -11.87 -2.11 -2.01
C ASP A 77 -11.84 -3.21 -0.94
N ARG A 78 -12.97 -3.38 -0.26
CA ARG A 78 -13.10 -4.36 0.82
C ARG A 78 -12.94 -5.80 0.34
N THR A 79 -13.15 -6.08 -0.94
CA THR A 79 -12.97 -7.44 -1.48
C THR A 79 -11.50 -7.87 -1.49
N LEU A 80 -10.57 -6.92 -1.40
CA LEU A 80 -9.14 -7.20 -1.31
C LEU A 80 -8.66 -7.51 0.11
N LEU A 81 -9.46 -7.24 1.14
CA LEU A 81 -9.01 -7.42 2.52
C LEU A 81 -8.63 -8.86 2.86
N PRO A 82 -9.42 -9.90 2.47
CA PRO A 82 -9.00 -11.29 2.70
C PRO A 82 -7.72 -11.66 1.95
N ILE A 83 -7.53 -11.12 0.76
CA ILE A 83 -6.31 -11.34 -0.03
C ILE A 83 -5.09 -10.73 0.69
N LEU A 84 -5.21 -9.51 1.17
CA LEU A 84 -4.15 -8.84 1.92
C LEU A 84 -3.83 -9.58 3.23
N ALA A 85 -4.84 -10.11 3.90
CA ALA A 85 -4.62 -10.93 5.10
C ALA A 85 -3.75 -12.16 4.79
N GLU A 86 -3.92 -12.77 3.62
CA GLU A 86 -3.09 -13.90 3.18
C GLU A 86 -1.69 -13.44 2.76
N THR A 87 -1.58 -12.45 1.88
CA THR A 87 -0.31 -12.05 1.27
C THR A 87 0.65 -11.41 2.26
N LEU A 88 0.12 -10.80 3.32
CA LEU A 88 0.90 -10.07 4.31
C LEU A 88 0.97 -10.79 5.66
N SER A 89 0.55 -12.06 5.71
CA SER A 89 0.50 -12.83 6.95
C SER A 89 1.87 -13.02 7.62
N ASP A 90 2.96 -12.93 6.88
CA ASP A 90 4.32 -13.06 7.43
C ASP A 90 4.83 -11.78 8.10
N TYR A 91 4.10 -10.67 8.02
CA TYR A 91 4.52 -9.39 8.57
C TYR A 91 3.65 -9.01 9.76
N ASP A 92 4.28 -8.76 10.89
CA ASP A 92 3.62 -8.34 12.13
C ASP A 92 3.51 -6.82 12.28
N ASN A 93 4.15 -6.07 11.38
CA ASN A 93 4.22 -4.61 11.42
C ASN A 93 3.33 -3.93 10.39
N VAL A 94 2.37 -4.65 9.80
CA VAL A 94 1.42 -4.11 8.81
C VAL A 94 0.02 -4.07 9.41
N GLU A 95 -0.65 -2.94 9.24
CA GLU A 95 -2.06 -2.78 9.58
C GLU A 95 -2.82 -2.30 8.34
N ILE A 96 -3.87 -3.01 7.96
CA ILE A 96 -4.74 -2.63 6.84
C ILE A 96 -5.96 -1.93 7.40
N VAL A 97 -6.20 -0.70 6.93
CA VAL A 97 -7.35 0.11 7.33
C VAL A 97 -8.32 0.20 6.14
N PRO A 98 -9.50 -0.40 6.24
CA PRO A 98 -10.50 -0.24 5.18
C PRO A 98 -11.04 1.18 5.18
N GLY A 99 -11.11 1.79 4.00
CA GLY A 99 -11.68 3.12 3.88
C GLY A 99 -11.21 3.88 2.65
N ASP A 100 -11.77 5.08 2.51
CA ASP A 100 -11.44 6.03 1.47
C ASP A 100 -10.50 7.08 2.04
N ILE A 101 -9.28 7.16 1.52
CA ILE A 101 -8.29 8.12 2.00
C ILE A 101 -8.78 9.58 1.85
N LEU A 102 -9.60 9.85 0.84
CA LEU A 102 -10.15 11.20 0.63
C LEU A 102 -11.21 11.59 1.66
N LYS A 103 -11.73 10.62 2.42
CA LYS A 103 -12.70 10.82 3.50
C LYS A 103 -12.09 10.56 4.88
N THR A 104 -10.79 10.45 4.96
CA THR A 104 -10.07 10.10 6.20
C THR A 104 -9.34 11.33 6.73
N ASP A 105 -9.36 11.52 8.05
CA ASP A 105 -8.46 12.46 8.72
C ASP A 105 -7.07 11.83 8.77
N ILE A 106 -6.25 12.17 7.79
CA ILE A 106 -4.96 11.52 7.55
C ILE A 106 -4.00 11.76 8.73
N ALA A 107 -3.91 13.00 9.19
CA ALA A 107 -3.02 13.33 10.31
C ALA A 107 -3.43 12.59 11.59
N ALA A 108 -4.74 12.52 11.88
CA ALA A 108 -5.24 11.78 13.04
C ALA A 108 -4.94 10.28 12.92
N LEU A 109 -5.13 9.70 11.74
CA LEU A 109 -4.84 8.30 11.50
C LEU A 109 -3.36 7.98 11.79
N CYS A 110 -2.46 8.81 11.30
CA CYS A 110 -1.03 8.63 11.53
C CYS A 110 -0.68 8.74 13.01
N ARG A 111 -1.24 9.72 13.72
CA ARG A 111 -1.01 9.89 15.16
C ARG A 111 -1.52 8.70 15.97
N GLU A 112 -2.68 8.18 15.61
CA GLU A 112 -3.32 7.07 16.35
C GLU A 112 -2.63 5.74 16.11
N ARG A 113 -2.19 5.49 14.87
CA ARG A 113 -1.67 4.19 14.47
C ARG A 113 -0.14 4.11 14.53
N MET A 114 0.54 5.24 14.43
CA MET A 114 2.01 5.31 14.45
C MET A 114 2.49 6.40 15.41
N PRO A 115 2.08 6.32 16.70
CA PRO A 115 2.39 7.39 17.65
C PRO A 115 3.90 7.54 17.86
N GLY A 116 4.37 8.78 17.83
CA GLY A 116 5.77 9.10 18.08
C GLY A 116 6.72 8.80 16.93
N LEU A 117 6.26 8.22 15.82
CA LEU A 117 7.11 7.94 14.68
C LEU A 117 7.07 9.09 13.67
N PRO A 118 8.22 9.46 13.08
CA PRO A 118 8.20 10.21 11.83
C PRO A 118 7.57 9.34 10.74
N VAL A 119 6.77 9.94 9.87
CA VAL A 119 5.97 9.20 8.89
C VAL A 119 6.30 9.68 7.48
N VAL A 120 6.41 8.72 6.56
CA VAL A 120 6.44 8.97 5.12
C VAL A 120 5.19 8.39 4.48
N ALA A 121 4.75 8.96 3.36
CA ALA A 121 3.62 8.45 2.60
C ALA A 121 4.10 7.81 1.30
N CYS A 122 3.43 6.73 0.90
CA CYS A 122 3.76 6.01 -0.32
C CYS A 122 2.46 5.55 -0.97
N ALA A 123 2.33 5.73 -2.28
CA ALA A 123 1.10 5.38 -2.97
C ALA A 123 1.37 4.89 -4.39
N ASN A 124 0.65 3.84 -4.77
CA ASN A 124 0.53 3.38 -6.15
C ASN A 124 -0.92 3.57 -6.57
N LEU A 125 -1.19 4.59 -7.36
CA LEU A 125 -2.55 5.04 -7.62
C LEU A 125 -2.93 4.94 -9.09
N PRO A 126 -4.22 4.62 -9.39
CA PRO A 126 -4.76 4.90 -10.71
C PRO A 126 -4.59 6.40 -11.05
N TYR A 127 -4.22 6.70 -12.28
CA TYR A 127 -3.89 8.07 -12.69
C TYR A 127 -5.04 9.06 -12.47
N ASN A 128 -6.30 8.61 -12.51
CA ASN A 128 -7.48 9.47 -12.37
C ASN A 128 -7.73 9.98 -10.94
N ILE A 129 -7.09 9.37 -9.93
CA ILE A 129 -7.23 9.82 -8.54
C ILE A 129 -5.91 10.33 -7.96
N THR A 130 -4.85 10.35 -8.74
CA THR A 130 -3.51 10.73 -8.27
C THR A 130 -3.48 12.15 -7.71
N THR A 131 -4.02 13.14 -8.45
CA THR A 131 -4.01 14.55 -8.01
C THR A 131 -4.78 14.78 -6.72
N PRO A 132 -6.03 14.30 -6.54
CA PRO A 132 -6.73 14.48 -5.27
C PRO A 132 -6.00 13.85 -4.09
N VAL A 133 -5.41 12.67 -4.27
CA VAL A 133 -4.69 11.97 -3.20
C VAL A 133 -3.41 12.70 -2.84
N ILE A 134 -2.61 13.12 -3.82
CA ILE A 134 -1.39 13.90 -3.55
C ILE A 134 -1.75 15.18 -2.79
N THR A 135 -2.80 15.89 -3.23
CA THR A 135 -3.26 17.10 -2.56
C THR A 135 -3.64 16.82 -1.10
N ALA A 136 -4.39 15.75 -0.85
CA ALA A 136 -4.79 15.38 0.52
C ALA A 136 -3.57 15.06 1.40
N LEU A 137 -2.59 14.34 0.86
CA LEU A 137 -1.36 13.98 1.59
C LEU A 137 -0.55 15.24 1.93
N LEU A 138 -0.41 16.17 0.99
CA LEU A 138 0.32 17.41 1.24
C LEU A 138 -0.41 18.33 2.23
N GLN A 139 -1.73 18.39 2.16
CA GLN A 139 -2.55 19.20 3.10
C GLN A 139 -2.49 18.64 4.52
N ALA A 140 -2.26 17.37 4.70
CA ALA A 140 -2.14 16.75 6.03
C ALA A 140 -0.91 17.29 6.80
N GLN A 141 0.13 17.72 6.11
CA GLN A 141 1.33 18.37 6.68
C GLN A 141 2.02 17.54 7.76
N CYS A 142 1.95 16.21 7.66
CA CYS A 142 2.50 15.30 8.67
C CYS A 142 3.59 14.37 8.13
N PHE A 143 3.90 14.45 6.83
CA PHE A 143 4.85 13.55 6.20
C PHE A 143 6.19 14.19 5.94
N GLN A 144 7.27 13.46 6.20
CA GLN A 144 8.63 13.88 5.83
C GLN A 144 8.87 13.77 4.33
N ALA A 145 8.20 12.82 3.68
CA ALA A 145 8.29 12.61 2.24
C ALA A 145 7.00 11.97 1.73
N VAL A 146 6.64 12.28 0.49
CA VAL A 146 5.51 11.65 -0.21
C VAL A 146 6.05 11.09 -1.52
N THR A 147 5.94 9.78 -1.70
CA THR A 147 6.40 9.08 -2.90
C THR A 147 5.20 8.47 -3.60
N VAL A 148 5.01 8.84 -4.86
CA VAL A 148 3.86 8.39 -5.64
C VAL A 148 4.38 7.74 -6.91
N MET A 149 3.88 6.56 -7.20
CA MET A 149 4.11 5.87 -8.46
C MET A 149 2.97 6.18 -9.43
N ILE A 150 3.30 6.72 -10.57
CA ILE A 150 2.33 7.10 -11.60
C ILE A 150 2.59 6.37 -12.91
#